data_fa4b83c00e332b9ed7bb2088dbae4989
#
_entry.id   fa4b83c00e332b9ed7bb2088dbae4989
#
_cell.length_a   1.000
_cell.length_b   1.000
_cell.length_c   1.000
_cell.angle_alpha   90.00
_cell.angle_beta   90.00
_cell.angle_gamma   90.00
#
_symmetry.space_group_name_H-M   'P 1'
#
loop_
_entity.id
_entity.type
_entity.pdbx_description
1 polymer ?
#
loop_
_entity_poly.entity_id
_entity_poly.type
_entity_poly.pdbx_seq_one_letter_code
_entity_poly.pdbx_strand_id
1 'polypeptide(L)'
;LIFLLGYIENPEDEKWAAPGVINKTRAQALAARYATDAQVDAALSALHAHWNRLLSTYSVKSSDEKLDRMVNIWNQYQCMVTFNMSRSASYYESGTGRGMGFRDSCQDLLGFVHLIPARARERILDIAATQFPDGSAYHQYQPLTKKGNMDIGSGFNDDPLWLIAAVYAYLGETGDYSILDESVDFDNDHSLAQPLLEHLRRSFGYLRAHKGPHGLPL
;
A
#
# COMPACT_ATOMS: atom_id res chain seq x y z
N LEU A 1 29.26 6.90 -19.64
CA LEU A 1 29.83 6.34 -18.41
C LEU A 1 28.69 5.92 -17.49
N ILE A 2 28.65 4.65 -17.10
CA ILE A 2 27.59 4.09 -16.26
C ILE A 2 28.13 3.91 -14.84
N PHE A 3 27.42 4.45 -13.85
CA PHE A 3 27.65 4.21 -12.43
C PHE A 3 26.46 3.48 -11.84
N LEU A 4 26.71 2.42 -11.07
CA LEU A 4 25.68 1.66 -10.38
C LEU A 4 25.88 1.76 -8.88
N LEU A 5 24.84 2.16 -8.17
CA LEU A 5 24.75 2.15 -6.72
C LEU A 5 23.46 1.42 -6.34
N GLY A 6 23.55 0.44 -5.45
CA GLY A 6 22.38 -0.33 -5.03
C GLY A 6 22.63 -1.11 -3.75
N TYR A 7 21.56 -1.60 -3.17
CA TYR A 7 21.56 -2.50 -2.03
C TYR A 7 20.90 -3.82 -2.43
N ILE A 8 21.52 -4.94 -2.07
CA ILE A 8 20.94 -6.27 -2.28
C ILE A 8 21.10 -7.06 -0.98
N GLU A 9 19.98 -7.57 -0.52
CA GLU A 9 19.94 -8.49 0.60
C GLU A 9 19.98 -9.93 0.12
N ASN A 10 20.94 -10.69 0.61
CA ASN A 10 20.94 -12.14 0.40
C ASN A 10 20.13 -12.82 1.52
N PRO A 11 19.39 -13.89 1.23
CA PRO A 11 18.85 -14.76 2.28
C PRO A 11 19.96 -15.20 3.23
N GLU A 12 19.62 -15.49 4.47
CA GLU A 12 20.63 -15.77 5.50
C GLU A 12 21.48 -17.00 5.17
N ASP A 13 20.89 -18.01 4.53
CA ASP A 13 21.56 -19.23 4.06
C ASP A 13 22.48 -18.99 2.85
N GLU A 14 22.28 -17.92 2.07
CA GLU A 14 23.08 -17.53 0.91
C GLU A 14 24.02 -16.35 1.18
N LYS A 15 24.05 -15.83 2.39
CA LYS A 15 24.74 -14.60 2.73
C LYS A 15 26.26 -14.65 2.50
N TRP A 16 26.84 -15.82 2.74
CA TRP A 16 28.29 -16.01 2.70
C TRP A 16 28.71 -16.97 1.58
N ALA A 17 29.67 -16.58 0.78
CA ALA A 17 30.34 -17.45 -0.19
C ALA A 17 31.43 -18.31 0.47
N ALA A 18 32.04 -17.81 1.55
CA ALA A 18 33.01 -18.47 2.42
C ALA A 18 33.01 -17.72 3.78
N PRO A 19 33.61 -18.28 4.86
CA PRO A 19 33.69 -17.60 6.14
C PRO A 19 34.26 -16.16 6.01
N GLY A 20 33.45 -15.15 6.39
CA GLY A 20 33.80 -13.73 6.28
C GLY A 20 33.74 -13.11 4.86
N VAL A 21 33.34 -13.88 3.84
CA VAL A 21 33.25 -13.40 2.45
C VAL A 21 31.79 -13.34 2.02
N ILE A 22 31.27 -12.12 1.81
CA ILE A 22 29.88 -11.92 1.37
C ILE A 22 29.70 -12.49 -0.05
N ASN A 23 28.62 -13.21 -0.25
CA ASN A 23 28.20 -13.69 -1.58
C ASN A 23 27.70 -12.53 -2.45
N LYS A 24 28.42 -12.24 -3.54
CA LYS A 24 28.13 -11.14 -4.46
C LYS A 24 27.38 -11.58 -5.71
N THR A 25 27.00 -12.83 -5.83
CA THR A 25 26.40 -13.39 -7.05
C THR A 25 25.16 -12.61 -7.51
N ARG A 26 24.25 -12.32 -6.59
CA ARG A 26 23.03 -11.55 -6.90
C ARG A 26 23.35 -10.10 -7.29
N ALA A 27 24.29 -9.47 -6.60
CA ALA A 27 24.72 -8.10 -6.90
C ALA A 27 25.40 -8.02 -8.29
N GLN A 28 26.25 -8.97 -8.62
CA GLN A 28 26.91 -9.04 -9.92
C GLN A 28 25.90 -9.31 -11.04
N ALA A 29 24.94 -10.21 -10.83
CA ALA A 29 23.87 -10.49 -11.80
C ALA A 29 23.02 -9.24 -12.06
N LEU A 30 22.68 -8.46 -11.02
CA LEU A 30 21.94 -7.21 -11.19
C LEU A 30 22.79 -6.16 -11.91
N ALA A 31 24.05 -5.99 -11.55
CA ALA A 31 24.96 -5.06 -12.21
C ALA A 31 25.14 -5.38 -13.71
N ALA A 32 25.22 -6.67 -14.06
CA ALA A 32 25.32 -7.11 -15.45
C ALA A 32 24.13 -6.71 -16.33
N ARG A 33 22.95 -6.49 -15.74
CA ARG A 33 21.74 -6.02 -16.45
C ARG A 33 21.83 -4.58 -16.94
N TYR A 34 22.79 -3.80 -16.45
CA TYR A 34 22.97 -2.40 -16.77
C TYR A 34 24.41 -2.09 -17.21
N ALA A 35 25.10 -3.10 -17.75
CA ALA A 35 26.54 -2.98 -18.07
C ALA A 35 26.80 -2.20 -19.36
N THR A 36 25.83 -2.02 -20.23
CA THR A 36 25.96 -1.33 -21.53
C THR A 36 24.92 -0.22 -21.68
N ASP A 37 25.25 0.79 -22.50
CA ASP A 37 24.32 1.90 -22.81
C ASP A 37 22.99 1.36 -23.37
N ALA A 38 23.03 0.37 -24.25
CA ALA A 38 21.81 -0.24 -24.81
C ALA A 38 20.91 -0.89 -23.76
N GLN A 39 21.48 -1.51 -22.73
CA GLN A 39 20.72 -2.08 -21.61
C GLN A 39 20.10 -0.99 -20.72
N VAL A 40 20.83 0.11 -20.49
CA VAL A 40 20.28 1.26 -19.77
C VAL A 40 19.16 1.92 -20.55
N ASP A 41 19.33 2.15 -21.86
CA ASP A 41 18.28 2.72 -22.72
C ASP A 41 17.02 1.83 -22.78
N ALA A 42 17.21 0.52 -22.83
CA ALA A 42 16.10 -0.43 -22.77
C ALA A 42 15.36 -0.37 -21.42
N ALA A 43 16.08 -0.22 -20.30
CA ALA A 43 15.49 -0.08 -18.98
C ALA A 43 14.70 1.23 -18.84
N LEU A 44 15.24 2.35 -19.34
CA LEU A 44 14.53 3.64 -19.38
C LEU A 44 13.28 3.58 -20.26
N SER A 45 13.39 2.95 -21.43
CA SER A 45 12.24 2.74 -22.33
C SER A 45 11.14 1.90 -21.67
N ALA A 46 11.52 0.85 -20.95
CA ALA A 46 10.58 0.01 -20.21
C ALA A 46 9.91 0.79 -19.06
N LEU A 47 10.64 1.66 -18.35
CA LEU A 47 10.11 2.54 -17.33
C LEU A 47 9.09 3.54 -17.92
N HIS A 48 9.42 4.18 -19.05
CA HIS A 48 8.51 5.07 -19.76
C HIS A 48 7.23 4.33 -20.19
N ALA A 49 7.36 3.14 -20.75
CA ALA A 49 6.22 2.33 -21.16
C ALA A 49 5.34 1.93 -19.96
N HIS A 50 5.94 1.65 -18.80
CA HIS A 50 5.21 1.36 -17.57
C HIS A 50 4.35 2.55 -17.13
N TRP A 51 4.96 3.73 -17.00
CA TRP A 51 4.22 4.94 -16.61
C TRP A 51 3.16 5.34 -17.62
N ASN A 52 3.44 5.24 -18.91
CA ASN A 52 2.45 5.54 -19.94
C ASN A 52 1.23 4.60 -19.86
N ARG A 53 1.42 3.32 -19.58
CA ARG A 53 0.29 2.39 -19.37
C ARG A 53 -0.56 2.78 -18.17
N LEU A 54 0.08 3.10 -17.03
CA LEU A 54 -0.63 3.53 -15.82
C LEU A 54 -1.42 4.80 -16.07
N LEU A 55 -0.76 5.85 -16.56
CA LEU A 55 -1.37 7.17 -16.74
C LEU A 55 -2.40 7.21 -17.87
N SER A 56 -2.39 6.27 -18.81
CA SER A 56 -3.40 6.19 -19.87
C SER A 56 -4.73 5.59 -19.44
N THR A 57 -4.81 5.04 -18.24
CA THR A 57 -6.06 4.48 -17.68
C THR A 57 -7.13 5.56 -17.52
N TYR A 58 -6.72 6.78 -17.18
CA TYR A 58 -7.58 7.95 -17.05
C TYR A 58 -6.98 9.12 -17.80
N SER A 59 -7.74 9.72 -18.72
CA SER A 59 -7.26 10.81 -19.54
C SER A 59 -8.35 11.85 -19.80
N VAL A 60 -7.99 13.11 -19.62
CA VAL A 60 -8.83 14.28 -19.91
C VAL A 60 -8.17 15.12 -21.00
N LYS A 61 -8.98 15.66 -21.91
CA LYS A 61 -8.56 16.65 -22.91
C LYS A 61 -9.50 17.85 -22.83
N SER A 62 -8.95 19.00 -22.47
CA SER A 62 -9.69 20.26 -22.36
C SER A 62 -9.06 21.33 -23.26
N SER A 63 -9.54 22.56 -23.14
CA SER A 63 -8.93 23.74 -23.78
C SER A 63 -7.75 24.31 -22.96
N ASP A 64 -7.47 23.80 -21.78
CA ASP A 64 -6.37 24.24 -20.89
C ASP A 64 -5.35 23.12 -20.73
N GLU A 65 -4.21 23.25 -21.42
CA GLU A 65 -3.12 22.28 -21.36
C GLU A 65 -2.51 22.12 -19.94
N LYS A 66 -2.59 23.14 -19.10
CA LYS A 66 -2.08 23.05 -17.71
C LYS A 66 -2.99 22.18 -16.86
N LEU A 67 -4.31 22.34 -17.04
CA LEU A 67 -5.30 21.47 -16.40
C LEU A 67 -5.11 20.03 -16.87
N ASP A 68 -4.98 19.79 -18.17
CA ASP A 68 -4.75 18.47 -18.74
C ASP A 68 -3.49 17.82 -18.14
N ARG A 69 -2.40 18.55 -18.03
CA ARG A 69 -1.15 18.07 -17.43
C ARG A 69 -1.31 17.73 -15.96
N MET A 70 -1.99 18.57 -15.19
CA MET A 70 -2.27 18.32 -13.78
C MET A 70 -3.07 17.04 -13.59
N VAL A 71 -4.16 16.89 -14.34
CA VAL A 71 -5.08 15.74 -14.20
C VAL A 71 -4.46 14.44 -14.73
N ASN A 72 -3.87 14.50 -15.94
CA ASN A 72 -3.39 13.28 -16.61
C ASN A 72 -2.06 12.77 -16.08
N ILE A 73 -1.26 13.59 -15.40
CA ILE A 73 0.09 13.21 -14.96
C ILE A 73 0.25 13.44 -13.46
N TRP A 74 0.21 14.70 -13.03
CA TRP A 74 0.67 15.05 -11.68
C TRP A 74 -0.22 14.52 -10.57
N ASN A 75 -1.53 14.61 -10.70
CA ASN A 75 -2.45 14.10 -9.67
C ASN A 75 -2.35 12.59 -9.56
N GLN A 76 -2.33 11.87 -10.68
CA GLN A 76 -2.22 10.42 -10.70
C GLN A 76 -0.85 9.96 -10.14
N TYR A 77 0.23 10.62 -10.57
CA TYR A 77 1.57 10.35 -10.05
C TYR A 77 1.64 10.59 -8.54
N GLN A 78 1.09 11.72 -8.06
CA GLN A 78 1.10 12.05 -6.64
C GLN A 78 0.31 11.03 -5.80
N CYS A 79 -0.88 10.62 -6.25
CA CYS A 79 -1.65 9.58 -5.58
C CYS A 79 -0.87 8.26 -5.49
N MET A 80 -0.21 7.87 -6.59
CA MET A 80 0.61 6.67 -6.65
C MET A 80 1.82 6.75 -5.71
N VAL A 81 2.51 7.88 -5.67
CA VAL A 81 3.65 8.10 -4.76
C VAL A 81 3.17 8.05 -3.32
N THR A 82 2.10 8.75 -2.98
CA THR A 82 1.53 8.77 -1.64
C THR A 82 1.14 7.37 -1.19
N PHE A 83 0.49 6.60 -2.07
CA PHE A 83 0.16 5.21 -1.78
C PHE A 83 1.39 4.33 -1.52
N ASN A 84 2.40 4.39 -2.39
CA ASN A 84 3.59 3.55 -2.26
C ASN A 84 4.47 3.95 -1.08
N MET A 85 4.61 5.25 -0.84
CA MET A 85 5.48 5.81 0.20
C MET A 85 4.73 6.01 1.52
N SER A 86 3.41 5.98 1.49
CA SER A 86 2.54 6.03 2.66
C SER A 86 2.80 7.20 3.60
N ARG A 87 3.12 8.36 3.04
CA ARG A 87 3.43 9.57 3.81
C ARG A 87 4.61 9.40 4.80
N SER A 88 5.28 8.24 4.77
CA SER A 88 6.41 7.87 5.64
C SER A 88 7.74 7.86 4.89
N ALA A 89 7.80 8.53 3.76
CA ALA A 89 8.96 8.52 2.87
C ALA A 89 10.17 9.28 3.38
N SER A 90 9.99 10.12 4.39
CA SER A 90 11.05 10.98 4.89
C SER A 90 11.52 10.56 6.27
N TYR A 91 12.78 10.21 6.36
CA TYR A 91 13.48 10.03 7.63
C TYR A 91 13.35 11.27 8.54
N TYR A 92 13.41 12.45 7.95
CA TYR A 92 13.31 13.71 8.69
C TYR A 92 11.92 14.01 9.21
N GLU A 93 10.89 13.58 8.48
CA GLU A 93 9.51 13.81 8.87
C GLU A 93 9.03 12.79 9.90
N SER A 94 9.32 11.52 9.67
CA SER A 94 8.65 10.42 10.37
C SER A 94 9.60 9.52 11.15
N GLY A 95 10.92 9.63 10.96
CA GLY A 95 11.88 8.69 11.51
C GLY A 95 11.80 7.29 10.89
N THR A 96 12.53 6.35 11.49
CA THR A 96 12.66 4.98 10.95
C THR A 96 11.58 4.00 11.45
N GLY A 97 10.84 4.34 12.48
CA GLY A 97 9.91 3.44 13.16
C GLY A 97 8.43 3.69 12.89
N ARG A 98 8.08 4.76 12.17
CA ARG A 98 6.69 5.12 11.96
C ARG A 98 6.02 4.17 10.97
N GLY A 99 4.82 3.70 11.34
CA GLY A 99 3.97 2.89 10.49
C GLY A 99 3.14 3.71 9.49
N MET A 100 2.39 2.99 8.67
CA MET A 100 1.36 3.53 7.78
C MET A 100 0.05 3.66 8.54
N GLY A 101 -0.60 4.83 8.47
CA GLY A 101 -1.92 5.03 9.08
C GLY A 101 -2.97 4.12 8.45
N PHE A 102 -3.83 3.54 9.28
CA PHE A 102 -4.95 2.71 8.83
C PHE A 102 -5.90 3.52 7.94
N ARG A 103 -6.41 4.63 8.48
CA ARG A 103 -7.24 5.59 7.75
C ARG A 103 -6.54 6.14 6.52
N ASP A 104 -5.31 6.62 6.70
CA ASP A 104 -4.54 7.24 5.61
C ASP A 104 -4.36 6.31 4.42
N SER A 105 -4.05 5.03 4.67
CA SER A 105 -3.89 4.04 3.61
C SER A 105 -5.20 3.76 2.87
N CYS A 106 -6.33 3.73 3.57
CA CYS A 106 -7.64 3.59 2.96
C CYS A 106 -8.00 4.81 2.11
N GLN A 107 -7.73 6.03 2.61
CA GLN A 107 -7.97 7.28 1.86
C GLN A 107 -7.09 7.36 0.61
N ASP A 108 -5.81 7.03 0.73
CA ASP A 108 -4.88 7.06 -0.40
C ASP A 108 -5.32 6.09 -1.51
N LEU A 109 -5.90 4.94 -1.13
CA LEU A 109 -6.45 3.97 -2.08
C LEU A 109 -7.57 4.57 -2.94
N LEU A 110 -8.43 5.43 -2.39
CA LEU A 110 -9.51 6.06 -3.13
C LEU A 110 -9.01 6.88 -4.33
N GLY A 111 -7.80 7.43 -4.23
CA GLY A 111 -7.21 8.27 -5.27
C GLY A 111 -6.57 7.51 -6.44
N PHE A 112 -6.40 6.18 -6.34
CA PHE A 112 -5.68 5.44 -7.38
C PHE A 112 -6.20 4.03 -7.66
N VAL A 113 -7.27 3.58 -7.02
CA VAL A 113 -7.83 2.21 -7.22
C VAL A 113 -8.04 1.88 -8.70
N HIS A 114 -8.43 2.85 -9.52
CA HIS A 114 -8.59 2.71 -10.96
C HIS A 114 -7.28 2.49 -11.72
N LEU A 115 -6.14 2.92 -11.17
CA LEU A 115 -4.82 2.78 -11.82
C LEU A 115 -4.22 1.39 -11.59
N ILE A 116 -4.32 0.87 -10.36
CA ILE A 116 -3.69 -0.40 -9.96
C ILE A 116 -4.59 -1.23 -9.05
N PRO A 117 -5.75 -1.69 -9.53
CA PRO A 117 -6.73 -2.39 -8.71
C PRO A 117 -6.17 -3.63 -7.99
N ALA A 118 -5.23 -4.34 -8.60
CA ALA A 118 -4.59 -5.50 -7.97
C ALA A 118 -3.82 -5.10 -6.68
N ARG A 119 -3.08 -3.98 -6.72
CA ARG A 119 -2.38 -3.46 -5.54
C ARG A 119 -3.34 -2.89 -4.50
N ALA A 120 -4.46 -2.32 -4.96
CA ALA A 120 -5.53 -1.87 -4.07
C ALA A 120 -6.12 -3.06 -3.29
N ARG A 121 -6.38 -4.18 -3.97
CA ARG A 121 -6.86 -5.41 -3.35
C ARG A 121 -5.90 -5.93 -2.28
N GLU A 122 -4.61 -6.06 -2.60
CA GLU A 122 -3.57 -6.45 -1.64
C GLU A 122 -3.57 -5.54 -0.41
N ARG A 123 -3.61 -4.22 -0.60
CA ARG A 123 -3.60 -3.26 0.49
C ARG A 123 -4.83 -3.36 1.38
N ILE A 124 -6.01 -3.58 0.82
CA ILE A 124 -7.24 -3.80 1.58
C ILE A 124 -7.09 -5.00 2.53
N LEU A 125 -6.57 -6.11 2.02
CA LEU A 125 -6.36 -7.33 2.81
C LEU A 125 -5.29 -7.13 3.89
N ASP A 126 -4.19 -6.46 3.57
CA ASP A 126 -3.13 -6.11 4.52
C ASP A 126 -3.67 -5.25 5.68
N ILE A 127 -4.48 -4.24 5.36
CA ILE A 127 -5.08 -3.35 6.37
C ILE A 127 -6.11 -4.10 7.22
N ALA A 128 -6.99 -4.88 6.59
CA ALA A 128 -8.01 -5.65 7.29
C ALA A 128 -7.39 -6.63 8.28
N ALA A 129 -6.24 -7.24 7.95
CA ALA A 129 -5.53 -8.16 8.84
C ALA A 129 -5.03 -7.51 10.15
N THR A 130 -4.99 -6.19 10.22
CA THR A 130 -4.61 -5.44 11.43
C THR A 130 -5.81 -5.02 12.29
N GLN A 131 -7.02 -5.37 11.90
CA GLN A 131 -8.23 -5.10 12.67
C GLN A 131 -8.36 -6.06 13.85
N PHE A 132 -8.86 -5.58 14.98
CA PHE A 132 -9.16 -6.44 16.13
C PHE A 132 -10.51 -7.18 15.98
N PRO A 133 -10.67 -8.32 16.71
CA PRO A 133 -11.91 -9.10 16.66
C PRO A 133 -13.18 -8.34 17.08
N ASP A 134 -13.06 -7.28 17.86
CA ASP A 134 -14.18 -6.42 18.27
C ASP A 134 -14.59 -5.41 17.18
N GLY A 135 -13.84 -5.32 16.11
CA GLY A 135 -14.06 -4.40 14.98
C GLY A 135 -13.31 -3.08 15.09
N SER A 136 -12.60 -2.82 16.18
CA SER A 136 -11.63 -1.72 16.26
C SER A 136 -10.38 -2.02 15.44
N ALA A 137 -9.46 -1.08 15.33
CA ALA A 137 -8.24 -1.27 14.56
C ALA A 137 -7.04 -0.59 15.22
N TYR A 138 -5.84 -1.05 14.88
CA TYR A 138 -4.64 -0.25 15.10
C TYR A 138 -4.73 1.04 14.30
N HIS A 139 -4.24 2.14 14.88
CA HIS A 139 -4.13 3.39 14.13
C HIS A 139 -3.05 3.34 13.05
N GLN A 140 -2.06 2.47 13.21
CA GLN A 140 -0.97 2.26 12.26
C GLN A 140 -0.60 0.79 12.12
N TYR A 141 -0.03 0.44 10.97
CA TYR A 141 0.63 -0.83 10.73
C TYR A 141 2.01 -0.64 10.08
N GLN A 142 2.89 -1.62 10.23
CA GLN A 142 4.23 -1.58 9.65
C GLN A 142 4.22 -2.18 8.24
N PRO A 143 4.60 -1.43 7.20
CA PRO A 143 4.45 -1.88 5.82
C PRO A 143 5.34 -3.08 5.44
N LEU A 144 6.48 -3.25 6.12
CA LEU A 144 7.41 -4.35 5.84
C LEU A 144 6.95 -5.67 6.47
N THR A 145 6.43 -5.61 7.68
CA THR A 145 5.98 -6.79 8.44
C THR A 145 4.49 -7.05 8.27
N LYS A 146 3.75 -6.05 7.78
CA LYS A 146 2.29 -6.02 7.66
C LYS A 146 1.55 -6.23 8.99
N LYS A 147 2.20 -5.92 10.10
CA LYS A 147 1.65 -6.05 11.45
C LYS A 147 1.18 -4.73 12.01
N GLY A 148 0.15 -4.79 12.86
CA GLY A 148 -0.33 -3.65 13.61
C GLY A 148 0.76 -3.03 14.50
N ASN A 149 0.69 -1.73 14.73
CA ASN A 149 1.64 -0.96 15.54
C ASN A 149 0.91 -0.14 16.60
N MET A 150 1.19 -0.45 17.86
CA MET A 150 0.60 0.22 19.03
C MET A 150 1.28 1.54 19.44
N ASP A 151 2.37 1.94 18.79
CA ASP A 151 3.15 3.13 19.20
C ASP A 151 2.31 4.42 19.22
N ILE A 152 1.28 4.50 18.39
CA ILE A 152 0.35 5.63 18.32
C ILE A 152 -1.05 5.27 18.88
N GLY A 153 -1.24 4.02 19.29
CA GLY A 153 -2.48 3.54 19.87
C GLY A 153 -3.42 2.82 18.91
N SER A 154 -4.64 2.64 19.37
CA SER A 154 -5.70 1.90 18.67
C SER A 154 -7.08 2.41 19.10
N GLY A 155 -8.16 1.92 18.48
CA GLY A 155 -9.52 2.18 18.90
C GLY A 155 -10.06 3.56 18.50
N PHE A 156 -9.44 4.24 17.53
CA PHE A 156 -10.01 5.43 16.92
C PHE A 156 -11.30 5.06 16.18
N ASN A 157 -12.35 5.79 16.40
CA ASN A 157 -13.69 5.43 15.93
C ASN A 157 -13.84 5.40 14.42
N ASP A 158 -13.15 6.28 13.72
CA ASP A 158 -13.28 6.42 12.28
C ASP A 158 -12.39 5.43 11.48
N ASP A 159 -11.28 4.96 12.06
CA ASP A 159 -10.36 4.06 11.37
C ASP A 159 -11.07 2.85 10.72
N PRO A 160 -11.90 2.06 11.44
CA PRO A 160 -12.55 0.91 10.84
C PRO A 160 -13.55 1.25 9.71
N LEU A 161 -14.12 2.46 9.72
CA LEU A 161 -15.06 2.89 8.66
C LEU A 161 -14.36 3.13 7.34
N TRP A 162 -13.09 3.55 7.38
CA TRP A 162 -12.31 3.77 6.18
C TRP A 162 -12.02 2.47 5.41
N LEU A 163 -11.95 1.34 6.12
CA LEU A 163 -11.88 0.03 5.46
C LEU A 163 -13.14 -0.23 4.61
N ILE A 164 -14.32 0.09 5.13
CA ILE A 164 -15.59 -0.01 4.38
C ILE A 164 -15.54 0.87 3.13
N ALA A 165 -15.08 2.13 3.27
CA ALA A 165 -14.95 3.06 2.15
C ALA A 165 -13.98 2.56 1.08
N ALA A 166 -12.83 2.01 1.49
CA ALA A 166 -11.84 1.44 0.59
C ALA A 166 -12.39 0.23 -0.19
N VAL A 167 -13.07 -0.70 0.49
CA VAL A 167 -13.70 -1.85 -0.16
C VAL A 167 -14.82 -1.40 -1.10
N TYR A 168 -15.65 -0.43 -0.69
CA TYR A 168 -16.69 0.13 -1.56
C TYR A 168 -16.13 0.71 -2.85
N ALA A 169 -15.05 1.51 -2.76
CA ALA A 169 -14.38 2.07 -3.93
C ALA A 169 -13.80 0.97 -4.84
N TYR A 170 -13.18 -0.05 -4.25
CA TYR A 170 -12.64 -1.19 -4.98
C TYR A 170 -13.72 -1.95 -5.74
N LEU A 171 -14.85 -2.26 -5.08
CA LEU A 171 -15.98 -2.95 -5.70
C LEU A 171 -16.61 -2.10 -6.81
N GLY A 172 -16.75 -0.80 -6.59
CA GLY A 172 -17.29 0.14 -7.57
C GLY A 172 -16.44 0.23 -8.84
N GLU A 173 -15.13 0.15 -8.69
CA GLU A 173 -14.19 0.23 -9.81
C GLU A 173 -14.03 -1.10 -10.56
N THR A 174 -13.99 -2.22 -9.83
CA THR A 174 -13.59 -3.51 -10.40
C THR A 174 -14.74 -4.47 -10.64
N GLY A 175 -15.83 -4.37 -9.88
CA GLY A 175 -16.88 -5.39 -9.82
C GLY A 175 -16.41 -6.72 -9.21
N ASP A 176 -15.22 -6.79 -8.61
CA ASP A 176 -14.66 -8.01 -8.02
C ASP A 176 -15.20 -8.26 -6.61
N TYR A 177 -16.39 -8.83 -6.53
CA TYR A 177 -17.02 -9.22 -5.26
C TYR A 177 -16.32 -10.39 -4.56
N SER A 178 -15.43 -11.12 -5.23
CA SER A 178 -14.72 -12.26 -4.62
C SER A 178 -13.84 -11.83 -3.44
N ILE A 179 -13.44 -10.57 -3.38
CA ILE A 179 -12.68 -10.02 -2.26
C ILE A 179 -13.41 -10.16 -0.93
N LEU A 180 -14.74 -10.14 -0.93
CA LEU A 180 -15.55 -10.25 0.29
C LEU A 180 -15.45 -11.62 0.96
N ASP A 181 -15.14 -12.65 0.19
CA ASP A 181 -15.00 -14.03 0.66
C ASP A 181 -13.56 -14.40 1.04
N GLU A 182 -12.60 -13.47 0.81
CA GLU A 182 -11.20 -13.69 1.19
C GLU A 182 -11.08 -13.87 2.70
N SER A 183 -10.36 -14.93 3.09
CA SER A 183 -10.07 -15.22 4.50
C SER A 183 -8.95 -14.30 4.98
N VAL A 184 -9.25 -13.45 5.96
CA VAL A 184 -8.34 -12.43 6.49
C VAL A 184 -8.23 -12.60 8.00
N ASP A 185 -7.02 -12.49 8.52
CA ASP A 185 -6.73 -12.60 9.94
C ASP A 185 -7.30 -11.39 10.72
N PHE A 186 -7.71 -11.60 11.97
CA PHE A 186 -7.84 -10.51 12.92
C PHE A 186 -6.56 -10.41 13.76
N ASP A 187 -6.09 -9.20 14.01
CA ASP A 187 -4.87 -8.91 14.80
C ASP A 187 -3.62 -9.67 14.30
N ASN A 188 -3.55 -9.90 12.99
CA ASN A 188 -2.52 -10.74 12.36
C ASN A 188 -2.42 -12.17 12.93
N ASP A 189 -3.48 -12.68 13.56
CA ASP A 189 -3.58 -14.03 14.09
C ASP A 189 -4.41 -14.92 13.15
N HIS A 190 -3.73 -15.83 12.47
CA HIS A 190 -4.36 -16.73 11.51
C HIS A 190 -5.45 -17.64 12.12
N SER A 191 -5.39 -17.90 13.42
CA SER A 191 -6.42 -18.69 14.11
C SER A 191 -7.77 -17.95 14.22
N LEU A 192 -7.78 -16.63 14.02
CA LEU A 192 -8.95 -15.77 14.09
C LEU A 192 -9.45 -15.35 12.69
N ALA A 193 -8.92 -15.95 11.62
CA ALA A 193 -9.25 -15.58 10.26
C ALA A 193 -10.75 -15.73 9.96
N GLN A 194 -11.32 -14.73 9.29
CA GLN A 194 -12.72 -14.69 8.85
C GLN A 194 -12.80 -14.07 7.44
N PRO A 195 -13.93 -14.25 6.72
CA PRO A 195 -14.12 -13.53 5.47
C PRO A 195 -14.04 -12.00 5.64
N LEU A 196 -13.50 -11.30 4.63
CA LEU A 196 -13.43 -9.84 4.65
C LEU A 196 -14.78 -9.18 4.95
N LEU A 197 -15.88 -9.76 4.46
CA LEU A 197 -17.22 -9.26 4.75
C LEU A 197 -17.51 -9.20 6.26
N GLU A 198 -16.97 -10.14 7.05
CA GLU A 198 -17.13 -10.12 8.50
C GLU A 198 -16.32 -8.99 9.14
N HIS A 199 -15.13 -8.66 8.61
CA HIS A 199 -14.37 -7.48 9.02
C HIS A 199 -15.19 -6.20 8.84
N LEU A 200 -15.87 -6.03 7.71
CA LEU A 200 -16.72 -4.86 7.45
C LEU A 200 -17.93 -4.80 8.40
N ARG A 201 -18.55 -5.94 8.69
CA ARG A 201 -19.67 -6.02 9.65
C ARG A 201 -19.22 -5.62 11.06
N ARG A 202 -18.05 -6.08 11.50
CA ARG A 202 -17.49 -5.74 12.81
C ARG A 202 -17.07 -4.29 12.89
N SER A 203 -16.46 -3.72 11.83
CA SER A 203 -16.19 -2.28 11.75
C SER A 203 -17.44 -1.43 12.02
N PHE A 204 -18.54 -1.77 11.36
CA PHE A 204 -19.80 -1.05 11.56
C PHE A 204 -20.41 -1.33 12.93
N GLY A 205 -20.29 -2.57 13.41
CA GLY A 205 -20.76 -2.97 14.75
C GLY A 205 -20.06 -2.22 15.86
N TYR A 206 -18.73 -2.09 15.77
CA TYR A 206 -17.92 -1.33 16.72
C TYR A 206 -18.41 0.11 16.87
N LEU A 207 -18.59 0.81 15.75
CA LEU A 207 -19.08 2.18 15.78
C LEU A 207 -20.47 2.31 16.40
N ARG A 208 -21.37 1.37 16.09
CA ARG A 208 -22.71 1.36 16.68
C ARG A 208 -22.72 1.15 18.18
N ALA A 209 -21.76 0.40 18.70
CA ALA A 209 -21.62 0.13 20.13
C ALA A 209 -20.96 1.29 20.89
N HIS A 210 -20.14 2.11 20.21
CA HIS A 210 -19.37 3.19 20.82
C HIS A 210 -19.96 4.57 20.47
N LYS A 211 -21.14 4.81 21.01
CA LYS A 211 -21.85 6.09 20.84
C LYS A 211 -21.88 6.87 22.15
N GLY A 212 -21.70 8.17 22.04
CA GLY A 212 -21.87 9.10 23.14
C GLY A 212 -23.34 9.35 23.50
N PRO A 213 -23.58 10.19 24.51
CA PRO A 213 -24.94 10.46 25.06
C PRO A 213 -25.89 11.08 24.03
N HIS A 214 -25.36 11.67 22.96
CA HIS A 214 -26.14 12.24 21.85
C HIS A 214 -26.35 11.29 20.67
N GLY A 215 -25.96 10.01 20.80
CA GLY A 215 -26.09 9.01 19.73
C GLY A 215 -25.06 9.16 18.61
N LEU A 216 -24.10 10.07 18.74
CA LEU A 216 -22.98 10.25 17.83
C LEU A 216 -21.81 9.33 18.24
N PRO A 217 -20.96 8.91 17.29
CA PRO A 217 -19.72 8.21 17.61
C PRO A 217 -18.86 9.01 18.60
N LEU A 218 -18.17 8.30 19.50
CA LEU A 218 -17.27 8.89 20.48
C LEU A 218 -15.92 9.18 19.87
#